data_75cff476cae7a793a7620ec9a7c2bef8
#
_entry.id   75cff476cae7a793a7620ec9a7c2bef8
#
_cell.length_a   1.000
_cell.length_b   1.000
_cell.length_c   1.000
_cell.angle_alpha   90.00
_cell.angle_beta   90.00
_cell.angle_gamma   90.00
#
_symmetry.space_group_name_H-M   'P 1'
#
loop_
_entity.id
_entity.type
_entity.pdbx_description
1 polymer ?
#
loop_
_entity_poly.entity_id
_entity_poly.type
_entity_poly.pdbx_seq_one_letter_code
_entity_poly.pdbx_strand_id
1 'polypeptide(L)'
;LKKRKPELPYFDESFEGEYPEEAPFTISELEEIYPTASAYAKEHDDYREEALHATYLLQNGYKGYRAIWKHIMNVSVTDLKKNYERLSVDFDLWKGEADAQAYIPDMVEMLKEKGFAHYDEGALVVDVAEETDKKEIPPCMILKSDGAALYDTTDLATLVEREKLYDPDQVIYVVDKRQEL
;
A
#
# COMPACT_ATOMS: atom_id res chain seq x y z
N LEU A 1 2.16 -8.43 -16.20
CA LEU A 1 1.16 -8.20 -17.27
C LEU A 1 1.83 -7.60 -18.52
N LYS A 2 2.58 -6.49 -18.40
CA LYS A 2 3.25 -5.81 -19.53
C LYS A 2 4.07 -6.75 -20.42
N LYS A 3 4.80 -7.71 -19.84
CA LYS A 3 5.58 -8.71 -20.62
C LYS A 3 4.70 -9.75 -21.31
N ARG A 4 3.49 -10.03 -20.80
CA ARG A 4 2.57 -11.03 -21.39
C ARG A 4 1.63 -10.41 -22.44
N LYS A 5 1.23 -9.16 -22.25
CA LYS A 5 0.24 -8.43 -23.06
C LYS A 5 0.74 -6.99 -23.31
N PRO A 6 1.88 -6.81 -24.02
CA PRO A 6 2.49 -5.48 -24.21
C PRO A 6 1.64 -4.54 -25.06
N GLU A 7 0.72 -5.08 -25.86
CA GLU A 7 -0.18 -4.36 -26.76
C GLU A 7 -1.32 -3.63 -26.04
N LEU A 8 -1.50 -3.88 -24.73
CA LEU A 8 -2.58 -3.24 -23.98
C LEU A 8 -2.34 -1.74 -23.83
N PRO A 9 -3.37 -0.90 -23.93
CA PRO A 9 -3.25 0.56 -23.92
C PRO A 9 -2.72 1.12 -22.60
N TYR A 10 -2.71 0.33 -21.54
CA TYR A 10 -2.21 0.73 -20.22
C TYR A 10 -0.70 1.03 -20.19
N PHE A 11 0.06 0.53 -21.16
CA PHE A 11 1.52 0.64 -21.24
C PHE A 11 1.99 1.64 -22.30
N ASP A 12 1.06 2.23 -23.03
CA ASP A 12 1.32 3.26 -24.02
C ASP A 12 1.17 4.66 -23.39
N GLU A 13 2.28 5.36 -23.24
CA GLU A 13 2.31 6.71 -22.65
C GLU A 13 1.60 7.76 -23.50
N SER A 14 1.43 7.49 -24.79
CA SER A 14 0.71 8.38 -25.73
C SER A 14 -0.80 8.12 -25.78
N PHE A 15 -1.30 7.11 -25.06
CA PHE A 15 -2.70 6.75 -25.10
C PHE A 15 -3.57 7.79 -24.36
N GLU A 16 -4.43 8.47 -25.09
CA GLU A 16 -5.37 9.49 -24.57
C GLU A 16 -6.84 9.01 -24.54
N GLY A 17 -7.09 7.77 -24.95
CA GLY A 17 -8.44 7.18 -24.97
C GLY A 17 -8.95 6.75 -23.60
N GLU A 18 -10.17 6.22 -23.60
CA GLU A 18 -10.75 5.57 -22.43
C GLU A 18 -10.18 4.15 -22.29
N TYR A 19 -9.77 3.78 -21.07
CA TYR A 19 -9.33 2.41 -20.80
C TYR A 19 -10.52 1.46 -20.76
N PRO A 20 -10.35 0.20 -21.21
CA PRO A 20 -11.42 -0.80 -21.17
C PRO A 20 -12.04 -0.92 -19.77
N GLU A 21 -13.35 -1.09 -19.70
CA GLU A 21 -14.06 -1.31 -18.44
C GLU A 21 -13.79 -2.72 -17.88
N GLU A 22 -13.59 -3.69 -18.76
CA GLU A 22 -13.28 -5.06 -18.35
C GLU A 22 -11.80 -5.21 -17.99
N ALA A 23 -11.54 -5.92 -16.89
CA ALA A 23 -10.18 -6.24 -16.48
C ALA A 23 -9.50 -7.12 -17.54
N PRO A 24 -8.25 -6.82 -17.93
CA PRO A 24 -7.53 -7.62 -18.92
C PRO A 24 -6.98 -8.94 -18.33
N PHE A 25 -7.45 -9.35 -17.18
CA PHE A 25 -7.04 -10.55 -16.43
C PHE A 25 -8.13 -11.02 -15.48
N THR A 26 -8.07 -12.28 -15.12
CA THR A 26 -8.88 -12.91 -14.09
C THR A 26 -8.14 -12.96 -12.75
N ILE A 27 -8.84 -13.31 -11.65
CA ILE A 27 -8.21 -13.53 -10.35
C ILE A 27 -7.16 -14.64 -10.41
N SER A 28 -7.44 -15.74 -11.09
CA SER A 28 -6.51 -16.86 -11.26
C SER A 28 -5.24 -16.45 -12.02
N GLU A 29 -5.37 -15.59 -13.04
CA GLU A 29 -4.19 -15.03 -13.73
C GLU A 29 -3.37 -14.13 -12.79
N LEU A 30 -3.99 -13.34 -11.91
CA LEU A 30 -3.27 -12.53 -10.93
C LEU A 30 -2.51 -13.38 -9.92
N GLU A 31 -3.13 -14.47 -9.43
CA GLU A 31 -2.50 -15.43 -8.52
C GLU A 31 -1.26 -16.10 -9.12
N GLU A 32 -1.22 -16.27 -10.44
CA GLU A 32 -0.06 -16.79 -11.16
C GLU A 32 0.98 -15.69 -11.47
N ILE A 33 0.53 -14.53 -11.94
CA ILE A 33 1.41 -13.45 -12.41
C ILE A 33 2.27 -12.90 -11.28
N TYR A 34 1.68 -12.66 -10.09
CA TYR A 34 2.39 -12.00 -8.99
C TYR A 34 3.57 -12.83 -8.46
N PRO A 35 3.40 -14.10 -8.05
CA PRO A 35 4.52 -14.92 -7.59
C PRO A 35 5.60 -15.11 -8.66
N THR A 36 5.17 -15.32 -9.92
CA THR A 36 6.09 -15.49 -11.05
C THR A 36 6.94 -14.24 -11.27
N ALA A 37 6.32 -13.06 -11.30
CA ALA A 37 7.02 -11.80 -11.49
C ALA A 37 7.96 -11.49 -10.31
N SER A 38 7.50 -11.75 -9.07
CA SER A 38 8.29 -11.55 -7.86
C SER A 38 9.51 -12.46 -7.81
N ALA A 39 9.36 -13.73 -8.15
CA ALA A 39 10.49 -14.67 -8.23
C ALA A 39 11.50 -14.25 -9.31
N TYR A 40 11.01 -13.89 -10.49
CA TYR A 40 11.86 -13.48 -11.60
C TYR A 40 12.66 -12.21 -11.29
N ALA A 41 12.02 -11.23 -10.63
CA ALA A 41 12.68 -9.99 -10.23
C ALA A 41 13.81 -10.16 -9.20
N LYS A 42 13.80 -11.27 -8.44
CA LYS A 42 14.89 -11.59 -7.49
C LYS A 42 16.16 -12.08 -8.17
N GLU A 43 16.02 -12.64 -9.36
CA GLU A 43 17.10 -13.27 -10.12
C GLU A 43 17.60 -12.38 -11.28
N HIS A 44 16.85 -11.31 -11.63
CA HIS A 44 17.12 -10.45 -12.79
C HIS A 44 17.01 -8.97 -12.41
N ASP A 45 18.14 -8.32 -12.30
CA ASP A 45 18.25 -6.92 -11.85
C ASP A 45 17.55 -5.95 -12.81
N ASP A 46 17.68 -6.13 -14.11
CA ASP A 46 16.99 -5.35 -15.15
C ASP A 46 15.47 -5.41 -15.01
N TYR A 47 14.94 -6.59 -14.74
CA TYR A 47 13.51 -6.76 -14.51
C TYR A 47 13.06 -6.12 -13.19
N ARG A 48 13.89 -6.18 -12.16
CA ARG A 48 13.64 -5.51 -10.88
C ARG A 48 13.58 -4.00 -11.04
N GLU A 49 14.50 -3.41 -11.82
CA GLU A 49 14.49 -1.99 -12.13
C GLU A 49 13.23 -1.57 -12.90
N GLU A 50 12.81 -2.35 -13.89
CA GLU A 50 11.52 -2.13 -14.58
C GLU A 50 10.34 -2.18 -13.62
N ALA A 51 10.31 -3.10 -12.66
CA ALA A 51 9.25 -3.23 -11.67
C ALA A 51 9.21 -2.03 -10.71
N LEU A 52 10.37 -1.56 -10.25
CA LEU A 52 10.50 -0.36 -9.42
C LEU A 52 10.02 0.88 -10.19
N HIS A 53 10.40 1.01 -11.47
CA HIS A 53 9.93 2.11 -12.31
C HIS A 53 8.40 2.06 -12.52
N ALA A 54 7.82 0.88 -12.73
CA ALA A 54 6.37 0.72 -12.82
C ALA A 54 5.66 1.13 -11.53
N THR A 55 6.23 0.81 -10.37
CA THR A 55 5.72 1.26 -9.06
C THR A 55 5.79 2.78 -8.92
N TYR A 56 6.91 3.38 -9.32
CA TYR A 56 7.06 4.83 -9.34
C TYR A 56 5.99 5.50 -10.21
N LEU A 57 5.76 5.00 -11.43
CA LEU A 57 4.73 5.54 -12.33
C LEU A 57 3.32 5.43 -11.73
N LEU A 58 3.00 4.30 -11.08
CA LEU A 58 1.73 4.10 -10.39
C LEU A 58 1.53 5.13 -9.27
N GLN A 59 2.54 5.31 -8.41
CA GLN A 59 2.51 6.24 -7.29
C GLN A 59 2.41 7.70 -7.74
N ASN A 60 3.05 8.04 -8.87
CA ASN A 60 3.01 9.38 -9.46
C ASN A 60 1.80 9.62 -10.38
N GLY A 61 0.82 8.73 -10.36
CA GLY A 61 -0.47 8.97 -11.01
C GLY A 61 -0.52 8.68 -12.50
N TYR A 62 0.45 7.90 -13.05
CA TYR A 62 0.40 7.51 -14.46
C TYR A 62 -0.91 6.78 -14.79
N LYS A 63 -1.67 7.34 -15.74
CA LYS A 63 -3.07 6.95 -16.01
C LYS A 63 -3.22 5.45 -16.32
N GLY A 64 -2.35 4.88 -17.14
CA GLY A 64 -2.41 3.47 -17.51
C GLY A 64 -2.19 2.53 -16.31
N TYR A 65 -1.17 2.77 -15.50
CA TYR A 65 -0.93 1.97 -14.29
C TYR A 65 -2.01 2.17 -13.23
N ARG A 66 -2.56 3.39 -13.11
CA ARG A 66 -3.72 3.64 -12.23
C ARG A 66 -4.97 2.90 -12.69
N ALA A 67 -5.20 2.79 -13.99
CA ALA A 67 -6.32 2.03 -14.55
C ALA A 67 -6.14 0.51 -14.28
N ILE A 68 -4.94 -0.04 -14.50
CA ILE A 68 -4.64 -1.43 -14.13
C ILE A 68 -4.84 -1.66 -12.63
N TRP A 69 -4.35 -0.76 -11.78
CA TRP A 69 -4.53 -0.86 -10.33
C TRP A 69 -6.01 -0.91 -9.94
N LYS A 70 -6.85 -0.09 -10.55
CA LYS A 70 -8.31 -0.16 -10.34
C LYS A 70 -8.89 -1.52 -10.70
N HIS A 71 -8.45 -2.12 -11.83
CA HIS A 71 -8.88 -3.46 -12.21
C HIS A 71 -8.44 -4.52 -11.19
N ILE A 72 -7.19 -4.45 -10.72
CA ILE A 72 -6.67 -5.35 -9.69
C ILE A 72 -7.53 -5.25 -8.43
N MET A 73 -7.80 -4.02 -7.96
CA MET A 73 -8.63 -3.79 -6.78
C MET A 73 -10.05 -4.33 -6.96
N ASN A 74 -10.69 -4.05 -8.10
CA ASN A 74 -12.04 -4.52 -8.37
C ASN A 74 -12.14 -6.05 -8.40
N VAL A 75 -11.23 -6.72 -9.10
CA VAL A 75 -11.20 -8.19 -9.21
C VAL A 75 -10.93 -8.81 -7.83
N SER A 76 -9.94 -8.31 -7.10
CA SER A 76 -9.53 -8.83 -5.79
C SER A 76 -10.62 -8.62 -4.72
N VAL A 77 -11.16 -7.40 -4.62
CA VAL A 77 -12.21 -7.09 -3.63
C VAL A 77 -13.49 -7.88 -3.93
N THR A 78 -13.85 -8.02 -5.22
CA THR A 78 -15.01 -8.83 -5.60
C THR A 78 -14.86 -10.29 -5.19
N ASP A 79 -13.66 -10.85 -5.33
CA ASP A 79 -13.40 -12.23 -4.92
C ASP A 79 -13.35 -12.38 -3.39
N LEU A 80 -12.72 -11.45 -2.69
CA LEU A 80 -12.72 -11.40 -1.22
C LEU A 80 -14.15 -11.33 -0.65
N LYS A 81 -15.01 -10.48 -1.22
CA LYS A 81 -16.42 -10.36 -0.79
C LYS A 81 -17.16 -11.68 -0.86
N LYS A 82 -16.97 -12.49 -1.92
CA LYS A 82 -17.57 -13.82 -2.02
C LYS A 82 -17.17 -14.74 -0.86
N ASN A 83 -15.91 -14.66 -0.43
CA ASN A 83 -15.42 -15.46 0.68
C ASN A 83 -16.03 -15.00 2.02
N TYR A 84 -16.10 -13.69 2.24
CA TYR A 84 -16.73 -13.13 3.44
C TYR A 84 -18.24 -13.44 3.49
N GLU A 85 -18.97 -13.34 2.37
CA GLU A 85 -20.38 -13.75 2.26
C GLU A 85 -20.59 -15.21 2.67
N ARG A 86 -19.69 -16.13 2.23
CA ARG A 86 -19.75 -17.56 2.62
C ARG A 86 -19.53 -17.76 4.12
N LEU A 87 -18.75 -16.89 4.75
CA LEU A 87 -18.50 -16.92 6.20
C LEU A 87 -19.57 -16.14 7.00
N SER A 88 -20.55 -15.56 6.33
CA SER A 88 -21.54 -14.66 6.95
C SER A 88 -20.88 -13.48 7.67
N VAL A 89 -19.81 -12.95 7.09
CA VAL A 89 -19.09 -11.77 7.56
C VAL A 89 -19.37 -10.62 6.63
N ASP A 90 -19.73 -9.48 7.19
CA ASP A 90 -19.97 -8.23 6.46
C ASP A 90 -19.16 -7.09 7.08
N PHE A 91 -18.93 -6.02 6.30
CA PHE A 91 -18.18 -4.85 6.72
C PHE A 91 -18.93 -3.59 6.29
N ASP A 92 -19.05 -2.65 7.19
CA ASP A 92 -19.61 -1.32 6.90
C ASP A 92 -18.74 -0.51 5.94
N LEU A 93 -17.42 -0.73 6.00
CA LEU A 93 -16.43 0.01 5.20
C LEU A 93 -15.42 -0.94 4.57
N TRP A 94 -15.14 -0.70 3.30
CA TRP A 94 -14.10 -1.38 2.52
C TRP A 94 -13.00 -0.39 2.17
N LYS A 95 -12.03 -0.26 3.07
CA LYS A 95 -10.88 0.63 2.92
C LYS A 95 -9.57 -0.16 2.86
N GLY A 96 -8.60 0.38 2.15
CA GLY A 96 -7.25 -0.14 2.06
C GLY A 96 -6.21 0.93 2.42
N GLU A 97 -4.96 0.56 2.50
CA GLU A 97 -3.83 1.44 2.83
C GLU A 97 -3.77 2.70 1.94
N ALA A 98 -4.14 2.56 0.66
CA ALA A 98 -4.12 3.67 -0.29
C ALA A 98 -5.10 4.80 0.08
N ASP A 99 -6.14 4.54 0.85
CA ASP A 99 -7.14 5.52 1.27
C ASP A 99 -6.56 6.49 2.31
N ALA A 100 -5.59 6.05 3.10
CA ALA A 100 -4.94 6.86 4.12
C ALA A 100 -3.83 7.79 3.58
N GLN A 101 -3.44 7.66 2.31
CA GLN A 101 -2.32 8.43 1.72
C GLN A 101 -2.48 9.93 1.87
N ALA A 102 -3.71 10.45 1.75
CA ALA A 102 -3.98 11.89 1.86
C ALA A 102 -3.70 12.45 3.27
N TYR A 103 -3.65 11.61 4.29
CA TYR A 103 -3.43 12.01 5.69
C TYR A 103 -1.94 12.00 6.10
N ILE A 104 -1.08 11.37 5.30
CA ILE A 104 0.36 11.22 5.63
C ILE A 104 1.05 12.58 5.77
N PRO A 105 0.94 13.55 4.84
CA PRO A 105 1.67 14.80 4.95
C PRO A 105 1.35 15.58 6.24
N ASP A 106 0.06 15.75 6.54
CA ASP A 106 -0.39 16.46 7.75
C ASP A 106 0.04 15.73 9.03
N MET A 107 -0.03 14.41 9.03
CA MET A 107 0.42 13.59 10.15
C MET A 107 1.93 13.75 10.39
N VAL A 108 2.74 13.71 9.34
CA VAL A 108 4.19 13.88 9.43
C VAL A 108 4.54 15.25 10.01
N GLU A 109 3.89 16.31 9.53
CA GLU A 109 4.10 17.66 10.07
C GLU A 109 3.67 17.75 11.56
N MET A 110 2.54 17.19 11.91
CA MET A 110 2.07 17.14 13.30
C MET A 110 3.05 16.41 14.24
N LEU A 111 3.63 15.28 13.80
CA LEU A 111 4.61 14.52 14.58
C LEU A 111 5.89 15.35 14.79
N LYS A 112 6.35 16.10 13.80
CA LYS A 112 7.51 17.00 13.90
C LYS A 112 7.21 18.18 14.83
N GLU A 113 6.09 18.88 14.63
CA GLU A 113 5.71 20.05 15.43
C GLU A 113 5.54 19.73 16.91
N LYS A 114 5.01 18.55 17.23
CA LYS A 114 4.87 18.05 18.61
C LYS A 114 6.18 17.52 19.21
N GLY A 115 7.25 17.41 18.40
CA GLY A 115 8.54 16.92 18.83
C GLY A 115 8.61 15.41 19.07
N PHE A 116 7.64 14.65 18.52
CA PHE A 116 7.66 13.18 18.59
C PHE A 116 8.62 12.59 17.55
N ALA A 117 8.70 13.18 16.35
CA ALA A 117 9.55 12.69 15.29
C ALA A 117 10.85 13.49 15.14
N HIS A 118 11.96 12.78 14.92
CA HIS A 118 13.27 13.34 14.62
C HIS A 118 13.94 12.57 13.48
N TYR A 119 15.01 13.16 12.93
CA TYR A 119 15.79 12.48 11.89
C TYR A 119 16.90 11.66 12.51
N ASP A 120 16.98 10.38 12.10
CA ASP A 120 18.06 9.45 12.41
C ASP A 120 18.57 8.79 11.12
N GLU A 121 19.87 8.89 10.84
CA GLU A 121 20.51 8.42 9.59
C GLU A 121 19.77 8.84 8.30
N GLY A 122 19.11 10.00 8.33
CA GLY A 122 18.34 10.55 7.22
C GLY A 122 16.87 10.06 7.13
N ALA A 123 16.48 9.05 7.90
CA ALA A 123 15.10 8.62 8.06
C ALA A 123 14.38 9.46 9.12
N LEU A 124 13.08 9.66 8.98
CA LEU A 124 12.26 10.27 10.02
C LEU A 124 11.70 9.16 10.92
N VAL A 125 11.99 9.23 12.22
CA VAL A 125 11.64 8.17 13.17
C VAL A 125 10.96 8.75 14.40
N VAL A 126 10.25 7.89 15.15
CA VAL A 126 9.67 8.16 16.46
C VAL A 126 10.19 7.12 17.45
N ASP A 127 10.77 7.54 18.55
CA ASP A 127 11.17 6.64 19.63
C ASP A 127 9.92 6.11 20.36
N VAL A 128 9.78 4.78 20.35
CA VAL A 128 8.64 4.08 20.95
C VAL A 128 9.03 3.18 22.11
N ALA A 129 10.34 3.08 22.41
CA ALA A 129 10.84 2.28 23.52
C ALA A 129 10.44 2.89 24.89
N GLU A 130 10.01 2.03 25.79
CA GLU A 130 9.68 2.38 27.18
C GLU A 130 10.68 1.78 28.17
N GLU A 131 10.83 2.40 29.35
CA GLU A 131 11.73 1.90 30.41
C GLU A 131 11.37 0.49 30.91
N THR A 132 10.12 0.06 30.67
CA THR A 132 9.59 -1.25 31.06
C THR A 132 9.86 -2.35 30.05
N ASP A 133 10.39 -2.02 28.87
CA ASP A 133 10.64 -2.97 27.80
C ASP A 133 11.73 -3.97 28.20
N LYS A 134 11.43 -5.25 27.95
CA LYS A 134 12.36 -6.35 28.23
C LYS A 134 13.35 -6.62 27.09
N LYS A 135 13.12 -6.00 25.96
CA LYS A 135 13.95 -6.11 24.75
C LYS A 135 14.19 -4.70 24.21
N GLU A 136 15.26 -4.56 23.47
CA GLU A 136 15.49 -3.36 22.69
C GLU A 136 14.41 -3.21 21.62
N ILE A 137 13.66 -2.11 21.68
CA ILE A 137 12.62 -1.78 20.71
C ILE A 137 13.22 -0.72 19.77
N PRO A 138 13.30 -1.03 18.44
CA PRO A 138 13.81 -0.04 17.49
C PRO A 138 12.80 1.11 17.34
N PRO A 139 13.28 2.32 16.97
CA PRO A 139 12.39 3.43 16.65
C PRO A 139 11.40 3.08 15.52
N CYS A 140 10.18 3.58 15.63
CA CYS A 140 9.19 3.46 14.56
C CYS A 140 9.57 4.37 13.39
N MET A 141 9.79 3.78 12.22
CA MET A 141 10.18 4.54 11.02
C MET A 141 8.95 5.15 10.34
N ILE A 142 8.89 6.48 10.32
CA ILE A 142 7.80 7.24 9.70
C ILE A 142 8.06 7.49 8.21
N LEU A 143 9.28 7.87 7.84
CA LEU A 143 9.71 8.03 6.45
C LEU A 143 11.12 7.49 6.28
N LYS A 144 11.36 6.84 5.16
CA LYS A 144 12.71 6.46 4.74
C LYS A 144 13.56 7.69 4.44
N SER A 145 14.88 7.48 4.30
CA SER A 145 15.83 8.54 3.94
C SER A 145 15.55 9.18 2.56
N ASP A 146 14.86 8.48 1.67
CA ASP A 146 14.39 8.98 0.37
C ASP A 146 13.01 9.66 0.44
N GLY A 147 12.41 9.75 1.64
CA GLY A 147 11.11 10.34 1.88
C GLY A 147 9.93 9.40 1.62
N ALA A 148 10.16 8.15 1.26
CA ALA A 148 9.09 7.19 1.01
C ALA A 148 8.41 6.75 2.31
N ALA A 149 7.08 6.66 2.27
CA ALA A 149 6.26 6.08 3.34
C ALA A 149 6.43 4.56 3.41
N LEU A 150 6.23 4.03 4.61
CA LEU A 150 6.26 2.60 4.90
C LEU A 150 4.88 2.10 5.35
N TYR A 151 4.81 0.81 5.63
CA TYR A 151 3.63 0.18 6.22
C TYR A 151 3.20 0.86 7.53
N ASP A 152 4.11 1.08 8.46
CA ASP A 152 3.83 1.76 9.74
C ASP A 152 3.29 3.18 9.52
N THR A 153 3.78 3.88 8.50
CA THR A 153 3.30 5.22 8.14
C THR A 153 1.83 5.20 7.72
N THR A 154 1.46 4.22 6.89
CA THR A 154 0.08 4.09 6.41
C THR A 154 -0.87 3.66 7.52
N ASP A 155 -0.42 2.82 8.46
CA ASP A 155 -1.20 2.42 9.63
C ASP A 155 -1.49 3.60 10.55
N LEU A 156 -0.48 4.41 10.87
CA LEU A 156 -0.65 5.63 11.65
C LEU A 156 -1.55 6.64 10.95
N ALA A 157 -1.39 6.83 9.64
CA ALA A 157 -2.26 7.70 8.84
C ALA A 157 -3.71 7.21 8.82
N THR A 158 -3.93 5.89 8.85
CA THR A 158 -5.27 5.30 8.97
C THR A 158 -5.90 5.61 10.34
N LEU A 159 -5.12 5.67 11.42
CA LEU A 159 -5.63 6.12 12.73
C LEU A 159 -6.07 7.59 12.67
N VAL A 160 -5.27 8.46 12.07
CA VAL A 160 -5.63 9.88 11.88
C VAL A 160 -6.89 10.02 11.04
N GLU A 161 -7.04 9.24 9.98
CA GLU A 161 -8.27 9.20 9.19
C GLU A 161 -9.48 8.80 10.02
N ARG A 162 -9.36 7.72 10.82
CA ARG A 162 -10.45 7.20 11.65
C ARG A 162 -10.86 8.19 12.71
N GLU A 163 -9.91 8.84 13.37
CA GLU A 163 -10.19 9.91 14.33
C GLU A 163 -10.98 11.05 13.68
N LYS A 164 -10.50 11.57 12.55
CA LYS A 164 -11.14 12.69 11.85
C LYS A 164 -12.55 12.35 11.31
N LEU A 165 -12.78 11.14 10.85
CA LEU A 165 -14.04 10.77 10.18
C LEU A 165 -15.08 10.18 11.11
N TYR A 166 -14.66 9.48 12.17
CA TYR A 166 -15.57 8.65 12.96
C TYR A 166 -15.52 8.95 14.47
N ASP A 167 -14.49 9.68 14.95
CA ASP A 167 -14.28 10.01 16.36
C ASP A 167 -14.51 8.78 17.30
N PRO A 168 -13.81 7.66 17.07
CA PRO A 168 -14.07 6.42 17.77
C PRO A 168 -13.51 6.45 19.21
N ASP A 169 -14.27 5.94 20.17
CA ASP A 169 -13.78 5.73 21.54
C ASP A 169 -12.66 4.67 21.61
N GLN A 170 -12.65 3.74 20.67
CA GLN A 170 -11.68 2.65 20.62
C GLN A 170 -11.44 2.17 19.19
N VAL A 171 -10.19 1.89 18.84
CA VAL A 171 -9.79 1.22 17.60
C VAL A 171 -9.18 -0.14 17.93
N ILE A 172 -9.73 -1.21 17.36
CA ILE A 172 -9.23 -2.57 17.55
C ILE A 172 -8.68 -3.08 16.23
N TYR A 173 -7.39 -3.44 16.21
CA TYR A 173 -6.73 -4.09 15.10
C TYR A 173 -6.82 -5.61 15.25
N VAL A 174 -7.36 -6.28 14.24
CA VAL A 174 -7.36 -7.75 14.15
C VAL A 174 -6.37 -8.15 13.07
N VAL A 175 -5.24 -8.69 13.48
CA VAL A 175 -4.11 -9.01 12.59
C VAL A 175 -3.70 -10.47 12.74
N ASP A 176 -3.05 -11.01 11.69
CA ASP A 176 -2.45 -12.34 11.75
C ASP A 176 -1.14 -12.31 12.58
N LYS A 177 -0.83 -13.41 13.25
CA LYS A 177 0.37 -13.54 14.10
C LYS A 177 1.68 -13.20 13.36
N ARG A 178 1.74 -13.35 12.06
CA ARG A 178 2.91 -12.98 11.23
C ARG A 178 3.18 -11.48 11.16
N GLN A 179 2.21 -10.66 11.60
CA GLN A 179 2.33 -9.20 11.70
C GLN A 179 2.64 -8.74 13.13
N GLU A 180 2.88 -9.68 14.04
CA GLU A 180 3.37 -9.40 15.40
C GLU A 180 4.87 -9.03 15.33
N LEU A 181 5.24 -7.87 15.86
CA LEU A 181 6.63 -7.38 15.98
C LEU A 181 7.41 -8.09 17.08
#